data_0a7b73c2933f8e95efceadf89c0bff6f
#
_entry.id   0a7b73c2933f8e95efceadf89c0bff6f
#
_cell.length_a   1.000
_cell.length_b   1.000
_cell.length_c   1.000
_cell.angle_alpha   90.00
_cell.angle_beta   90.00
_cell.angle_gamma   90.00
#
_symmetry.space_group_name_H-M   'P 1'
#
loop_
_entity.id
_entity.type
_entity.pdbx_description
1 polymer ?
#
loop_
_entity_poly.entity_id
_entity_poly.type
_entity_poly.pdbx_seq_one_letter_code
_entity_poly.pdbx_strand_id
1 'polypeptide(L)'
;MKTILTTLGVSLLVLAGCTGQKQAESNFIQENIDNAVAQETIQTDIIEKSGKILNPRTINKDGSIVYVPIDDWCSGFFPGNIWYTYELTGDKKWLPLAEKYTEALDSVQYLTWHHDVGFMIGSSYLNGYRFANKEEYKPVIIQTAKSLSTRFRPAAGVLQSWDADKGWQAQRGWKCPVIIDNMMNLELLFEASKLSGDSTYYNIAVKHADTTMKNHFRDDNSCYHVVDYDPVTGEVRKRQTAQGYADESAWARGQAWAIYGYTMCYRYTHDQKYLDMAEKIYNFIFNNPNLPEDLVPYWDFDAPNIPNEPRDASAAACTA
;
A
#
# COMPACT_ATOMS: atom_id res chain seq x y z
N MET A 1 -47.26 46.13 -0.86
CA MET A 1 -45.99 46.00 -1.66
C MET A 1 -44.77 46.02 -0.73
N LYS A 2 -44.62 45.03 0.17
CA LYS A 2 -43.41 44.93 1.07
C LYS A 2 -43.06 43.49 1.42
N THR A 3 -43.31 42.49 0.57
CA THR A 3 -43.08 41.08 0.93
C THR A 3 -42.30 40.25 -0.14
N ILE A 4 -41.66 40.89 -1.12
CA ILE A 4 -40.98 40.17 -2.23
C ILE A 4 -39.44 40.35 -2.23
N LEU A 5 -38.87 41.22 -1.38
CA LEU A 5 -37.42 41.49 -1.40
C LEU A 5 -36.56 40.60 -0.46
N THR A 6 -37.16 39.81 0.43
CA THR A 6 -36.41 39.03 1.42
C THR A 6 -36.05 37.61 0.96
N THR A 7 -36.69 37.11 -0.09
CA THR A 7 -36.44 35.71 -0.57
C THR A 7 -35.31 35.59 -1.61
N LEU A 8 -34.95 36.65 -2.30
CA LEU A 8 -33.85 36.62 -3.28
C LEU A 8 -32.46 36.73 -2.62
N GLY A 9 -32.36 37.34 -1.44
CA GLY A 9 -31.06 37.49 -0.78
C GLY A 9 -30.49 36.21 -0.18
N VAL A 10 -31.36 35.32 0.30
CA VAL A 10 -30.95 34.06 0.92
C VAL A 10 -30.49 33.04 -0.14
N SER A 11 -31.12 33.03 -1.30
CA SER A 11 -30.72 32.08 -2.40
C SER A 11 -29.38 32.45 -3.03
N LEU A 12 -28.99 33.71 -3.09
CA LEU A 12 -27.68 34.12 -3.59
C LEU A 12 -26.53 33.79 -2.62
N LEU A 13 -26.77 33.87 -1.30
CA LEU A 13 -25.76 33.54 -0.29
C LEU A 13 -25.45 32.05 -0.23
N VAL A 14 -26.44 31.19 -0.43
CA VAL A 14 -26.23 29.72 -0.46
C VAL A 14 -25.49 29.30 -1.73
N LEU A 15 -25.76 29.90 -2.88
CA LEU A 15 -25.05 29.62 -4.12
C LEU A 15 -23.60 30.13 -4.09
N ALA A 16 -23.33 31.29 -3.48
CA ALA A 16 -21.98 31.81 -3.32
C ALA A 16 -21.14 30.97 -2.34
N GLY A 17 -21.75 30.42 -1.27
CA GLY A 17 -21.07 29.51 -0.35
C GLY A 17 -20.62 28.19 -1.02
N CYS A 18 -21.50 27.55 -1.79
CA CYS A 18 -21.18 26.31 -2.51
C CYS A 18 -20.13 26.51 -3.62
N THR A 19 -20.11 27.64 -4.29
CA THR A 19 -19.11 27.96 -5.31
C THR A 19 -17.75 28.27 -4.70
N GLY A 20 -17.71 28.99 -3.57
CA GLY A 20 -16.49 29.31 -2.85
C GLY A 20 -15.80 28.06 -2.28
N GLN A 21 -16.57 27.14 -1.70
CA GLN A 21 -16.04 25.90 -1.17
C GLN A 21 -15.47 24.99 -2.27
N LYS A 22 -16.19 24.80 -3.38
CA LYS A 22 -15.69 24.05 -4.55
C LYS A 22 -14.43 24.65 -5.16
N GLN A 23 -14.33 25.99 -5.19
CA GLN A 23 -13.13 26.65 -5.68
C GLN A 23 -11.94 26.47 -4.73
N ALA A 24 -12.14 26.51 -3.43
CA ALA A 24 -11.10 26.28 -2.44
C ALA A 24 -10.61 24.82 -2.48
N GLU A 25 -11.50 23.85 -2.59
CA GLU A 25 -11.16 22.43 -2.77
C GLU A 25 -10.38 22.18 -4.06
N SER A 26 -10.80 22.80 -5.18
CA SER A 26 -10.10 22.71 -6.46
C SER A 26 -8.68 23.30 -6.40
N ASN A 27 -8.49 24.41 -5.69
CA ASN A 27 -7.18 25.02 -5.50
C ASN A 27 -6.27 24.12 -4.66
N PHE A 28 -6.80 23.55 -3.56
CA PHE A 28 -6.05 22.63 -2.70
C PHE A 28 -5.55 21.41 -3.45
N ILE A 29 -6.40 20.76 -4.25
CA ILE A 29 -6.01 19.60 -5.06
C ILE A 29 -4.93 19.99 -6.06
N GLN A 30 -5.10 21.09 -6.79
CA GLN A 30 -4.13 21.53 -7.81
C GLN A 30 -2.78 21.88 -7.17
N GLU A 31 -2.76 22.59 -6.06
CA GLU A 31 -1.53 22.93 -5.32
C GLU A 31 -0.76 21.67 -4.89
N ASN A 32 -1.47 20.62 -4.44
CA ASN A 32 -0.83 19.34 -4.06
C ASN A 32 -0.31 18.58 -5.28
N ILE A 33 -1.02 18.59 -6.41
CA ILE A 33 -0.52 18.03 -7.68
C ILE A 33 0.74 18.77 -8.11
N ASP A 34 0.73 20.09 -8.10
CA ASP A 34 1.88 20.91 -8.51
C ASP A 34 3.11 20.63 -7.61
N ASN A 35 2.89 20.49 -6.30
CA ASN A 35 3.93 20.12 -5.35
C ASN A 35 4.48 18.70 -5.63
N ALA A 36 3.63 17.72 -5.88
CA ALA A 36 4.03 16.36 -6.22
C ALA A 36 4.86 16.35 -7.52
N VAL A 37 4.39 17.04 -8.56
CA VAL A 37 5.11 17.19 -9.84
C VAL A 37 6.48 17.85 -9.66
N ALA A 38 6.58 18.87 -8.81
CA ALA A 38 7.85 19.54 -8.55
C ALA A 38 8.84 18.59 -7.86
N GLN A 39 8.41 17.84 -6.84
CA GLN A 39 9.24 16.86 -6.16
C GLN A 39 9.66 15.72 -7.07
N GLU A 40 8.74 15.18 -7.87
CA GLU A 40 9.04 14.11 -8.82
C GLU A 40 10.01 14.57 -9.92
N THR A 41 9.89 15.82 -10.37
CA THR A 41 10.84 16.43 -11.33
C THR A 41 12.25 16.49 -10.74
N ILE A 42 12.39 16.96 -9.49
CA ILE A 42 13.70 17.03 -8.82
C ILE A 42 14.29 15.62 -8.68
N GLN A 43 13.49 14.65 -8.24
CA GLN A 43 13.95 13.29 -8.02
C GLN A 43 14.38 12.61 -9.33
N THR A 44 13.57 12.73 -10.38
CA THR A 44 13.90 12.16 -11.69
C THR A 44 15.14 12.82 -12.30
N ASP A 45 15.28 14.14 -12.19
CA ASP A 45 16.46 14.88 -12.66
C ASP A 45 17.76 14.40 -11.98
N ILE A 46 17.73 14.18 -10.67
CA ILE A 46 18.88 13.66 -9.91
C ILE A 46 19.26 12.27 -10.41
N ILE A 47 18.29 11.38 -10.58
CA ILE A 47 18.53 10.00 -10.99
C ILE A 47 18.99 9.96 -12.46
N GLU A 48 18.36 10.69 -13.37
CA GLU A 48 18.77 10.75 -14.79
C GLU A 48 20.20 11.27 -14.96
N LYS A 49 20.60 12.31 -14.22
CA LYS A 49 21.98 12.82 -14.22
C LYS A 49 23.02 11.81 -13.73
N SER A 50 22.60 10.84 -12.91
CA SER A 50 23.50 9.77 -12.45
C SER A 50 23.85 8.76 -13.54
N GLY A 51 23.04 8.65 -14.59
CA GLY A 51 23.14 7.63 -15.64
C GLY A 51 22.89 6.21 -15.17
N LYS A 52 22.28 6.02 -13.99
CA LYS A 52 22.03 4.71 -13.35
C LYS A 52 20.53 4.50 -13.13
N ILE A 53 20.13 3.24 -12.97
CA ILE A 53 18.82 2.89 -12.43
C ILE A 53 18.96 2.90 -10.91
N LEU A 54 18.30 3.85 -10.26
CA LEU A 54 18.33 4.05 -8.82
C LEU A 54 16.91 4.10 -8.28
N ASN A 55 16.64 3.33 -7.22
CA ASN A 55 15.33 3.29 -6.57
C ASN A 55 15.45 4.02 -5.22
N PRO A 56 14.87 5.21 -5.06
CA PRO A 56 14.93 5.95 -3.80
C PRO A 56 14.11 5.24 -2.72
N ARG A 57 14.65 5.16 -1.50
CA ARG A 57 14.00 4.50 -0.38
C ARG A 57 13.75 5.40 0.81
N THR A 58 14.76 6.16 1.23
CA THR A 58 14.70 7.02 2.41
C THR A 58 15.74 8.12 2.32
N ILE A 59 15.68 9.05 3.28
CA ILE A 59 16.59 10.17 3.39
C ILE A 59 17.42 10.01 4.67
N ASN A 60 18.74 10.15 4.56
CA ASN A 60 19.64 10.19 5.69
C ASN A 60 19.47 11.51 6.49
N LYS A 61 20.03 11.55 7.71
CA LYS A 61 19.99 12.75 8.55
C LYS A 61 20.68 13.98 7.94
N ASP A 62 21.61 13.78 7.02
CA ASP A 62 22.30 14.83 6.26
C ASP A 62 21.57 15.29 5.01
N GLY A 63 20.36 14.74 4.76
CA GLY A 63 19.55 15.04 3.58
C GLY A 63 19.90 14.25 2.33
N SER A 64 20.91 13.39 2.36
CA SER A 64 21.25 12.52 1.23
C SER A 64 20.22 11.40 1.06
N ILE A 65 19.92 11.02 -0.20
CA ILE A 65 18.96 9.97 -0.52
C ILE A 65 19.66 8.61 -0.50
N VAL A 66 19.04 7.65 0.18
CA VAL A 66 19.44 6.24 0.15
C VAL A 66 18.74 5.57 -1.03
N TYR A 67 19.52 4.95 -1.91
CA TYR A 67 19.03 4.17 -3.03
C TYR A 67 19.23 2.68 -2.79
N VAL A 68 18.31 1.89 -3.32
CA VAL A 68 18.30 0.43 -3.19
C VAL A 68 18.28 -0.26 -4.55
N PRO A 69 18.70 -1.54 -4.61
CA PRO A 69 18.66 -2.33 -5.84
C PRO A 69 17.22 -2.66 -6.25
N ILE A 70 17.08 -3.21 -7.45
CA ILE A 70 15.76 -3.52 -8.04
C ILE A 70 14.99 -4.61 -7.31
N ASP A 71 15.65 -5.45 -6.55
CA ASP A 71 15.08 -6.53 -5.74
C ASP A 71 14.72 -6.11 -4.30
N ASP A 72 14.87 -4.84 -3.96
CA ASP A 72 14.33 -4.29 -2.69
C ASP A 72 12.81 -4.09 -2.82
N TRP A 73 12.08 -4.40 -1.76
CA TRP A 73 10.62 -4.37 -1.69
C TRP A 73 9.97 -3.06 -2.14
N CYS A 74 10.67 -1.95 -2.00
CA CYS A 74 10.12 -0.63 -2.36
C CYS A 74 10.48 -0.16 -3.78
N SER A 75 11.23 -0.94 -4.57
CA SER A 75 11.71 -0.53 -5.89
C SER A 75 10.61 -0.17 -6.89
N GLY A 76 9.42 -0.74 -6.73
CA GLY A 76 8.27 -0.45 -7.59
C GLY A 76 7.59 0.90 -7.31
N PHE A 77 7.82 1.53 -6.15
CA PHE A 77 7.13 2.78 -5.80
C PHE A 77 7.63 3.98 -6.60
N PHE A 78 8.91 4.04 -6.93
CA PHE A 78 9.43 5.13 -7.74
C PHE A 78 8.81 5.18 -9.14
N PRO A 79 8.84 4.12 -9.97
CA PRO A 79 8.09 4.12 -11.21
C PRO A 79 6.58 4.29 -10.99
N GLY A 80 6.03 3.78 -9.87
CA GLY A 80 4.64 3.98 -9.50
C GLY A 80 4.27 5.45 -9.34
N ASN A 81 5.11 6.24 -8.67
CA ASN A 81 4.92 7.69 -8.53
C ASN A 81 4.94 8.40 -9.89
N ILE A 82 5.84 7.99 -10.78
CA ILE A 82 5.92 8.57 -12.15
C ILE A 82 4.65 8.25 -12.93
N TRP A 83 4.11 7.01 -12.83
CA TRP A 83 2.84 6.65 -13.45
C TRP A 83 1.67 7.48 -12.91
N TYR A 84 1.59 7.69 -11.58
CA TYR A 84 0.57 8.57 -10.99
C TYR A 84 0.75 10.02 -11.41
N THR A 85 1.98 10.50 -11.53
CA THR A 85 2.25 11.86 -12.02
C THR A 85 1.76 12.02 -13.48
N TYR A 86 1.96 11.01 -14.31
CA TYR A 86 1.37 10.99 -15.66
C TYR A 86 -0.17 11.01 -15.61
N GLU A 87 -0.79 10.16 -14.80
CA GLU A 87 -2.25 10.08 -14.70
C GLU A 87 -2.86 11.41 -14.21
N LEU A 88 -2.27 12.03 -13.20
CA LEU A 88 -2.75 13.29 -12.62
C LEU A 88 -2.57 14.50 -13.56
N THR A 89 -1.55 14.51 -14.40
CA THR A 89 -1.20 15.66 -15.24
C THR A 89 -1.59 15.50 -16.71
N GLY A 90 -1.69 14.27 -17.20
CA GLY A 90 -1.80 13.96 -18.63
C GLY A 90 -0.54 14.33 -19.44
N ASP A 91 0.55 14.74 -18.78
CA ASP A 91 1.77 15.19 -19.45
C ASP A 91 2.62 14.00 -19.92
N LYS A 92 2.66 13.82 -21.24
CA LYS A 92 3.34 12.69 -21.89
C LYS A 92 4.86 12.66 -21.68
N LYS A 93 5.46 13.73 -21.15
CA LYS A 93 6.90 13.72 -20.80
C LYS A 93 7.26 12.66 -19.76
N TRP A 94 6.28 12.25 -18.91
CA TRP A 94 6.45 11.26 -17.88
C TRP A 94 6.48 9.82 -18.39
N LEU A 95 5.86 9.55 -19.56
CA LEU A 95 5.76 8.19 -20.11
C LEU A 95 7.14 7.50 -20.29
N PRO A 96 8.12 8.10 -20.99
CA PRO A 96 9.41 7.42 -21.19
C PRO A 96 10.17 7.17 -19.89
N LEU A 97 9.98 8.02 -18.87
CA LEU A 97 10.58 7.82 -17.54
C LEU A 97 9.88 6.67 -16.80
N ALA A 98 8.55 6.68 -16.76
CA ALA A 98 7.76 5.63 -16.16
C ALA A 98 8.05 4.26 -16.77
N GLU A 99 8.12 4.18 -18.11
CA GLU A 99 8.49 2.96 -18.85
C GLU A 99 9.91 2.50 -18.47
N LYS A 100 10.89 3.38 -18.58
CA LYS A 100 12.31 3.08 -18.27
C LYS A 100 12.49 2.44 -16.88
N TYR A 101 11.92 3.07 -15.86
CA TYR A 101 12.09 2.60 -14.48
C TYR A 101 11.20 1.40 -14.15
N THR A 102 10.06 1.23 -14.83
CA THR A 102 9.23 0.03 -14.75
C THR A 102 9.96 -1.16 -15.37
N GLU A 103 10.43 -1.03 -16.60
CA GLU A 103 11.08 -2.11 -17.36
C GLU A 103 12.41 -2.55 -16.75
N ALA A 104 13.08 -1.67 -16.01
CA ALA A 104 14.26 -2.03 -15.22
C ALA A 104 13.95 -3.08 -14.14
N LEU A 105 12.70 -3.26 -13.73
CA LEU A 105 12.25 -4.26 -12.77
C LEU A 105 11.85 -5.60 -13.42
N ASP A 106 12.08 -5.81 -14.71
CA ASP A 106 11.58 -6.99 -15.43
C ASP A 106 11.96 -8.32 -14.76
N SER A 107 13.18 -8.46 -14.28
CA SER A 107 13.64 -9.69 -13.61
C SER A 107 12.95 -9.99 -12.28
N VAL A 108 12.29 -9.00 -11.65
CA VAL A 108 11.57 -9.15 -10.38
C VAL A 108 10.40 -10.13 -10.51
N GLN A 109 9.81 -10.26 -11.69
CA GLN A 109 8.72 -11.19 -11.96
C GLN A 109 9.04 -12.66 -11.60
N TYR A 110 10.33 -13.01 -11.50
CA TYR A 110 10.79 -14.37 -11.19
C TYR A 110 11.22 -14.57 -9.73
N LEU A 111 11.16 -13.53 -8.88
CA LEU A 111 11.53 -13.66 -7.48
C LEU A 111 10.50 -14.49 -6.71
N THR A 112 11.01 -15.43 -5.89
CA THR A 112 10.16 -16.35 -5.11
C THR A 112 10.54 -16.43 -3.64
N TRP A 113 11.55 -15.67 -3.19
CA TRP A 113 12.09 -15.76 -1.83
C TRP A 113 11.46 -14.77 -0.82
N HIS A 114 10.66 -13.81 -1.29
CA HIS A 114 9.82 -12.93 -0.47
C HIS A 114 8.49 -12.63 -1.17
N HIS A 115 7.53 -12.07 -0.44
CA HIS A 115 6.19 -11.79 -0.96
C HIS A 115 6.07 -10.43 -1.66
N ASP A 116 7.06 -9.55 -1.50
CA ASP A 116 6.96 -8.13 -1.88
C ASP A 116 6.91 -7.89 -3.41
N VAL A 117 7.02 -8.93 -4.21
CA VAL A 117 6.85 -8.83 -5.67
C VAL A 117 5.52 -8.19 -6.08
N GLY A 118 4.49 -8.32 -5.23
CA GLY A 118 3.22 -7.62 -5.41
C GLY A 118 3.33 -6.11 -5.22
N PHE A 119 4.10 -5.65 -4.23
CA PHE A 119 4.43 -4.23 -4.06
C PHE A 119 5.20 -3.68 -5.26
N MET A 120 6.19 -4.44 -5.73
CA MET A 120 7.12 -4.01 -6.76
C MET A 120 6.43 -3.94 -8.13
N ILE A 121 5.82 -5.02 -8.58
CA ILE A 121 5.18 -5.12 -9.90
C ILE A 121 3.78 -4.51 -9.90
N GLY A 122 3.04 -4.60 -8.78
CA GLY A 122 1.73 -3.95 -8.63
C GLY A 122 1.81 -2.43 -8.73
N SER A 123 2.83 -1.82 -8.13
CA SER A 123 3.01 -0.36 -8.20
C SER A 123 3.60 0.12 -9.53
N SER A 124 4.30 -0.72 -10.28
CA SER A 124 4.98 -0.37 -11.53
C SER A 124 4.25 -0.87 -12.78
N TYR A 125 4.42 -2.13 -13.15
CA TYR A 125 3.84 -2.73 -14.36
C TYR A 125 2.31 -2.65 -14.39
N LEU A 126 1.63 -2.90 -13.26
CA LEU A 126 0.18 -2.84 -13.21
C LEU A 126 -0.34 -1.41 -13.41
N ASN A 127 0.35 -0.40 -12.89
CA ASN A 127 0.00 1.00 -13.15
C ASN A 127 0.26 1.38 -14.62
N GLY A 128 1.35 0.93 -15.23
CA GLY A 128 1.58 1.14 -16.65
C GLY A 128 0.50 0.49 -17.53
N TYR A 129 0.07 -0.70 -17.16
CA TYR A 129 -1.06 -1.36 -17.82
C TYR A 129 -2.36 -0.54 -17.67
N ARG A 130 -2.66 -0.06 -16.47
CA ARG A 130 -3.90 0.69 -16.17
C ARG A 130 -3.95 2.07 -16.80
N PHE A 131 -2.86 2.85 -16.70
CA PHE A 131 -2.87 4.27 -17.06
C PHE A 131 -2.45 4.53 -18.50
N ALA A 132 -1.62 3.67 -19.08
CA ALA A 132 -1.12 3.83 -20.45
C ALA A 132 -1.52 2.69 -21.40
N ASN A 133 -2.38 1.77 -20.97
CA ASN A 133 -2.84 0.61 -21.75
C ASN A 133 -1.68 -0.22 -22.32
N LYS A 134 -0.62 -0.42 -21.50
CA LYS A 134 0.56 -1.21 -21.86
C LYS A 134 0.23 -2.72 -21.85
N GLU A 135 -0.37 -3.18 -22.95
CA GLU A 135 -0.78 -4.60 -23.11
C GLU A 135 0.40 -5.57 -22.97
N GLU A 136 1.59 -5.15 -23.38
CA GLU A 136 2.84 -5.89 -23.26
C GLU A 136 3.28 -6.17 -21.80
N TYR A 137 2.70 -5.48 -20.82
CA TYR A 137 2.97 -5.70 -19.40
C TYR A 137 2.17 -6.85 -18.79
N LYS A 138 1.09 -7.29 -19.44
CA LYS A 138 0.26 -8.42 -18.98
C LYS A 138 1.05 -9.70 -18.67
N PRO A 139 1.97 -10.17 -19.56
CA PRO A 139 2.75 -11.37 -19.26
C PRO A 139 3.58 -11.25 -17.98
N VAL A 140 4.16 -10.07 -17.71
CA VAL A 140 4.95 -9.80 -16.51
C VAL A 140 4.08 -9.85 -15.25
N ILE A 141 2.89 -9.25 -15.28
CA ILE A 141 1.92 -9.27 -14.17
C ILE A 141 1.51 -10.71 -13.86
N ILE A 142 1.16 -11.51 -14.88
CA ILE A 142 0.74 -12.90 -14.71
C ILE A 142 1.91 -13.77 -14.21
N GLN A 143 3.12 -13.59 -14.76
CA GLN A 143 4.30 -14.32 -14.29
C GLN A 143 4.63 -13.99 -12.83
N THR A 144 4.51 -12.72 -12.43
CA THR A 144 4.71 -12.31 -11.03
C THR A 144 3.70 -12.96 -10.09
N ALA A 145 2.43 -13.02 -10.49
CA ALA A 145 1.40 -13.71 -9.71
C ALA A 145 1.71 -15.22 -9.58
N LYS A 146 2.24 -15.85 -10.63
CA LYS A 146 2.72 -17.24 -10.58
C LYS A 146 3.87 -17.39 -9.58
N SER A 147 4.85 -16.49 -9.60
CA SER A 147 5.97 -16.49 -8.67
C SER A 147 5.49 -16.28 -7.22
N LEU A 148 4.62 -15.30 -6.98
CA LEU A 148 4.02 -15.06 -5.66
C LEU A 148 3.23 -16.28 -5.16
N SER A 149 2.48 -16.94 -6.04
CA SER A 149 1.68 -18.12 -5.69
C SER A 149 2.51 -19.31 -5.20
N THR A 150 3.80 -19.39 -5.54
CA THR A 150 4.70 -20.42 -5.01
C THR A 150 4.89 -20.31 -3.49
N ARG A 151 4.60 -19.16 -2.93
CA ARG A 151 4.65 -18.90 -1.48
C ARG A 151 3.38 -19.30 -0.73
N PHE A 152 2.35 -19.74 -1.44
CA PHE A 152 1.11 -20.20 -0.82
C PHE A 152 1.33 -21.51 -0.04
N ARG A 153 0.84 -21.54 1.20
CA ARG A 153 0.89 -22.68 2.11
C ARG A 153 -0.53 -23.19 2.33
N PRO A 154 -0.98 -24.23 1.60
CA PRO A 154 -2.38 -24.65 1.59
C PRO A 154 -2.93 -25.03 2.97
N ALA A 155 -2.13 -25.71 3.82
CA ALA A 155 -2.54 -26.12 5.16
C ALA A 155 -2.88 -24.91 6.04
N ALA A 156 -2.09 -23.85 5.98
CA ALA A 156 -2.34 -22.60 6.71
C ALA A 156 -3.31 -21.65 5.96
N GLY A 157 -3.45 -21.81 4.64
CA GLY A 157 -4.27 -20.95 3.81
C GLY A 157 -3.71 -19.54 3.65
N VAL A 158 -2.37 -19.39 3.62
CA VAL A 158 -1.68 -18.09 3.58
C VAL A 158 -0.53 -18.08 2.59
N LEU A 159 -0.17 -16.88 2.13
CA LEU A 159 1.09 -16.61 1.45
C LEU A 159 2.16 -16.34 2.50
N GLN A 160 3.23 -17.11 2.50
CA GLN A 160 4.37 -16.90 3.40
C GLN A 160 5.14 -15.64 2.99
N SER A 161 5.42 -14.75 3.94
CA SER A 161 6.06 -13.46 3.66
C SER A 161 7.55 -13.60 3.39
N TRP A 162 8.30 -14.20 4.29
CA TRP A 162 9.76 -14.33 4.21
C TRP A 162 10.20 -15.79 4.33
N ASP A 163 11.38 -16.10 3.81
CA ASP A 163 12.03 -17.37 4.13
C ASP A 163 12.43 -17.33 5.63
N ALA A 164 12.08 -18.40 6.34
CA ALA A 164 12.27 -18.47 7.78
C ALA A 164 13.62 -19.00 8.22
N ASP A 165 14.39 -19.56 7.28
CA ASP A 165 15.67 -20.26 7.50
C ASP A 165 16.90 -19.40 7.14
N LYS A 166 16.70 -18.13 6.74
CA LYS A 166 17.76 -17.22 6.29
C LYS A 166 17.75 -15.90 7.03
N GLY A 167 18.90 -15.23 7.02
CA GLY A 167 19.05 -13.88 7.54
C GLY A 167 18.62 -13.73 9.01
N TRP A 168 18.09 -12.58 9.37
CA TRP A 168 17.61 -12.27 10.69
C TRP A 168 16.32 -13.05 11.05
N GLN A 169 15.55 -13.49 10.06
CA GLN A 169 14.33 -14.26 10.24
C GLN A 169 14.62 -15.62 10.89
N ALA A 170 15.75 -16.25 10.54
CA ALA A 170 16.18 -17.52 11.13
C ALA A 170 16.37 -17.44 12.66
N GLN A 171 16.74 -16.26 13.17
CA GLN A 171 16.94 -16.02 14.61
C GLN A 171 15.62 -15.93 15.39
N ARG A 172 14.48 -15.72 14.70
CA ARG A 172 13.15 -15.59 15.31
C ARG A 172 12.49 -16.93 15.62
N GLY A 173 13.02 -18.03 15.07
CA GLY A 173 12.46 -19.37 15.21
C GLY A 173 11.09 -19.53 14.56
N TRP A 174 10.81 -18.74 13.54
CA TRP A 174 9.60 -18.87 12.72
C TRP A 174 9.68 -20.10 11.79
N LYS A 175 8.51 -20.57 11.33
CA LYS A 175 8.42 -21.60 10.29
C LYS A 175 7.72 -21.10 9.03
N CYS A 176 6.64 -20.35 9.20
CA CYS A 176 5.87 -19.75 8.12
C CYS A 176 5.37 -18.37 8.57
N PRO A 177 6.27 -17.37 8.62
CA PRO A 177 5.89 -16.02 9.01
C PRO A 177 5.05 -15.35 7.94
N VAL A 178 3.97 -14.72 8.36
CA VAL A 178 3.08 -13.90 7.54
C VAL A 178 2.96 -12.54 8.20
N ILE A 179 3.30 -11.48 7.47
CA ILE A 179 3.10 -10.11 7.92
C ILE A 179 1.84 -9.51 7.31
N ILE A 180 1.24 -8.57 8.02
CA ILE A 180 0.00 -7.92 7.58
C ILE A 180 0.16 -7.18 6.25
N ASP A 181 1.35 -6.72 5.92
CA ASP A 181 1.74 -6.08 4.65
C ASP A 181 1.36 -6.92 3.43
N ASN A 182 1.31 -8.24 3.59
CA ASN A 182 0.95 -9.16 2.52
C ASN A 182 -0.45 -8.90 1.94
N MET A 183 -1.31 -8.22 2.68
CA MET A 183 -2.63 -7.83 2.20
C MET A 183 -2.56 -6.92 0.96
N MET A 184 -1.53 -6.07 0.85
CA MET A 184 -1.33 -5.24 -0.35
C MET A 184 -0.97 -6.08 -1.59
N ASN A 185 -0.25 -7.20 -1.42
CA ASN A 185 0.16 -8.05 -2.55
C ASN A 185 -1.02 -8.79 -3.21
N LEU A 186 -2.18 -8.88 -2.55
CA LEU A 186 -3.35 -9.58 -3.08
C LEU A 186 -3.94 -8.91 -4.33
N GLU A 187 -3.77 -7.60 -4.48
CA GLU A 187 -4.23 -6.87 -5.66
C GLU A 187 -3.63 -7.44 -6.94
N LEU A 188 -2.32 -7.75 -6.92
CA LEU A 188 -1.65 -8.40 -8.05
C LEU A 188 -2.30 -9.73 -8.42
N LEU A 189 -2.69 -10.53 -7.44
CA LEU A 189 -3.35 -11.82 -7.67
C LEU A 189 -4.75 -11.65 -8.27
N PHE A 190 -5.53 -10.71 -7.76
CA PHE A 190 -6.86 -10.42 -8.32
C PHE A 190 -6.75 -9.95 -9.76
N GLU A 191 -5.84 -9.04 -10.07
CA GLU A 191 -5.64 -8.56 -11.44
C GLU A 191 -5.11 -9.67 -12.36
N ALA A 192 -4.13 -10.46 -11.92
CA ALA A 192 -3.64 -11.59 -12.71
C ALA A 192 -4.75 -12.61 -13.00
N SER A 193 -5.66 -12.84 -12.05
CA SER A 193 -6.83 -13.71 -12.30
C SER A 193 -7.73 -13.15 -13.40
N LYS A 194 -8.01 -11.84 -13.41
CA LYS A 194 -8.79 -11.18 -14.47
C LYS A 194 -8.08 -11.25 -15.82
N LEU A 195 -6.77 -10.98 -15.85
CA LEU A 195 -5.98 -10.93 -17.07
C LEU A 195 -5.77 -12.29 -17.72
N SER A 196 -5.62 -13.35 -16.91
CA SER A 196 -5.35 -14.70 -17.39
C SER A 196 -6.60 -15.58 -17.53
N GLY A 197 -7.69 -15.23 -16.83
CA GLY A 197 -8.86 -16.11 -16.66
C GLY A 197 -8.63 -17.27 -15.68
N ASP A 198 -7.45 -17.36 -15.03
CA ASP A 198 -7.12 -18.40 -14.05
C ASP A 198 -7.61 -17.98 -12.65
N SER A 199 -8.65 -18.65 -12.17
CA SER A 199 -9.23 -18.40 -10.85
C SER A 199 -8.34 -18.84 -9.68
N THR A 200 -7.26 -19.56 -9.92
CA THR A 200 -6.32 -20.00 -8.89
C THR A 200 -5.78 -18.80 -8.10
N TYR A 201 -5.40 -17.73 -8.79
CA TYR A 201 -4.90 -16.50 -8.17
C TYR A 201 -5.95 -15.83 -7.28
N TYR A 202 -7.18 -15.71 -7.77
CA TYR A 202 -8.31 -15.20 -7.00
C TYR A 202 -8.56 -16.02 -5.72
N ASN A 203 -8.57 -17.35 -5.85
CA ASN A 203 -8.82 -18.24 -4.72
C ASN A 203 -7.71 -18.16 -3.66
N ILE A 204 -6.44 -18.01 -4.07
CA ILE A 204 -5.32 -17.79 -3.15
C ILE A 204 -5.50 -16.46 -2.40
N ALA A 205 -5.86 -15.38 -3.11
CA ALA A 205 -6.05 -14.06 -2.50
C ALA A 205 -7.18 -14.08 -1.46
N VAL A 206 -8.34 -14.63 -1.81
CA VAL A 206 -9.49 -14.76 -0.90
C VAL A 206 -9.14 -15.62 0.30
N LYS A 207 -8.48 -16.77 0.08
CA LYS A 207 -8.10 -17.67 1.17
C LYS A 207 -7.11 -17.01 2.15
N HIS A 208 -6.14 -16.28 1.61
CA HIS A 208 -5.20 -15.52 2.43
C HIS A 208 -5.91 -14.43 3.25
N ALA A 209 -6.77 -13.64 2.62
CA ALA A 209 -7.52 -12.58 3.30
C ALA A 209 -8.41 -13.12 4.43
N ASP A 210 -9.12 -14.23 4.20
CA ASP A 210 -9.97 -14.87 5.21
C ASP A 210 -9.15 -15.41 6.39
N THR A 211 -8.01 -16.01 6.12
CA THR A 211 -7.13 -16.52 7.17
C THR A 211 -6.49 -15.38 7.97
N THR A 212 -6.09 -14.30 7.30
CA THR A 212 -5.55 -13.10 7.93
C THR A 212 -6.60 -12.44 8.82
N MET A 213 -7.85 -12.30 8.35
CA MET A 213 -8.98 -11.78 9.13
C MET A 213 -9.17 -12.56 10.44
N LYS A 214 -9.06 -13.88 10.38
CA LYS A 214 -9.25 -14.75 11.54
C LYS A 214 -8.12 -14.66 12.56
N ASN A 215 -6.87 -14.47 12.12
CA ASN A 215 -5.72 -14.74 12.96
C ASN A 215 -4.86 -13.51 13.31
N HIS A 216 -4.92 -12.43 12.52
CA HIS A 216 -4.06 -11.26 12.69
C HIS A 216 -4.67 -10.16 13.57
N PHE A 217 -5.95 -10.23 13.91
CA PHE A 217 -6.62 -9.16 14.63
C PHE A 217 -6.88 -9.51 16.07
N ARG A 218 -6.79 -8.49 16.94
CA ARG A 218 -7.17 -8.51 18.35
C ARG A 218 -8.65 -8.15 18.51
N ASP A 219 -9.17 -8.27 19.70
CA ASP A 219 -10.58 -7.95 20.00
C ASP A 219 -10.92 -6.48 19.78
N ASP A 220 -9.93 -5.57 19.90
CA ASP A 220 -10.06 -4.14 19.60
C ASP A 220 -9.93 -3.80 18.11
N ASN A 221 -9.75 -4.80 17.25
CA ASN A 221 -9.51 -4.70 15.80
C ASN A 221 -8.14 -4.11 15.39
N SER A 222 -7.20 -3.95 16.31
CA SER A 222 -5.80 -3.75 15.95
C SER A 222 -5.21 -5.03 15.40
N CYS A 223 -4.19 -4.94 14.52
CA CYS A 223 -3.56 -6.12 13.95
C CYS A 223 -2.16 -6.37 14.53
N TYR A 224 -1.83 -7.65 14.68
CA TYR A 224 -0.45 -8.10 14.84
C TYR A 224 0.33 -7.87 13.56
N HIS A 225 1.59 -7.47 13.67
CA HIS A 225 2.45 -7.36 12.49
C HIS A 225 2.76 -8.74 11.89
N VAL A 226 3.19 -9.70 12.71
CA VAL A 226 3.60 -11.05 12.28
C VAL A 226 2.75 -12.12 12.95
N VAL A 227 2.18 -13.02 12.15
CA VAL A 227 1.64 -14.30 12.63
C VAL A 227 2.45 -15.43 12.01
N ASP A 228 3.05 -16.27 12.85
CA ASP A 228 3.79 -17.45 12.43
C ASP A 228 2.91 -18.69 12.47
N TYR A 229 2.88 -19.43 11.38
CA TYR A 229 2.09 -20.65 11.24
C TYR A 229 2.97 -21.90 11.21
N ASP A 230 2.42 -23.03 11.56
CA ASP A 230 2.97 -24.32 11.20
C ASP A 230 2.58 -24.63 9.74
N PRO A 231 3.53 -24.79 8.82
CA PRO A 231 3.22 -24.99 7.40
C PRO A 231 2.58 -26.35 7.09
N VAL A 232 2.61 -27.30 8.03
CA VAL A 232 2.06 -28.66 7.88
C VAL A 232 0.64 -28.73 8.44
N THR A 233 0.42 -28.22 9.66
CA THR A 233 -0.89 -28.30 10.35
C THR A 233 -1.77 -27.08 10.05
N GLY A 234 -1.17 -25.94 9.68
CA GLY A 234 -1.86 -24.67 9.48
C GLY A 234 -2.15 -23.92 10.79
N GLU A 235 -1.73 -24.43 11.94
CA GLU A 235 -1.99 -23.82 13.23
C GLU A 235 -1.12 -22.58 13.47
N VAL A 236 -1.68 -21.59 14.18
CA VAL A 236 -0.93 -20.41 14.63
C VAL A 236 0.04 -20.84 15.73
N ARG A 237 1.31 -20.56 15.54
CA ARG A 237 2.39 -20.84 16.49
C ARG A 237 2.71 -19.66 17.39
N LYS A 238 2.79 -18.45 16.80
CA LYS A 238 3.17 -17.22 17.49
C LYS A 238 2.49 -16.01 16.85
N ARG A 239 2.26 -14.97 17.65
CA ARG A 239 1.94 -13.61 17.19
C ARG A 239 3.02 -12.69 17.71
N GLN A 240 3.61 -11.90 16.83
CA GLN A 240 4.79 -11.10 17.15
C GLN A 240 4.87 -9.83 16.30
N THR A 241 5.87 -9.02 16.56
CA THR A 241 6.25 -7.91 15.69
C THR A 241 7.66 -8.07 15.14
N ALA A 242 7.91 -7.43 14.00
CA ALA A 242 9.25 -7.23 13.45
C ALA A 242 9.58 -5.73 13.35
N GLN A 243 8.59 -4.89 13.08
CA GLN A 243 8.73 -3.44 12.89
C GLN A 243 8.00 -2.61 13.96
N GLY A 244 7.03 -3.17 14.69
CA GLY A 244 6.34 -2.48 15.77
C GLY A 244 7.15 -2.40 17.06
N TYR A 245 6.65 -1.64 18.02
CA TYR A 245 7.27 -1.41 19.32
C TYR A 245 7.39 -2.70 20.14
N ALA A 246 6.34 -3.46 20.22
CA ALA A 246 6.27 -4.72 20.98
C ALA A 246 5.33 -5.72 20.29
N ASP A 247 5.40 -7.00 20.68
CA ASP A 247 4.55 -8.05 20.09
C ASP A 247 3.05 -7.75 20.20
N GLU A 248 2.65 -7.09 21.29
CA GLU A 248 1.26 -6.70 21.55
C GLU A 248 0.92 -5.27 21.10
N SER A 249 1.87 -4.50 20.54
CA SER A 249 1.61 -3.13 20.08
C SER A 249 0.95 -3.08 18.70
N ALA A 250 0.40 -1.92 18.38
CA ALA A 250 -0.24 -1.65 17.08
C ALA A 250 0.67 -0.78 16.20
N TRP A 251 1.55 -1.41 15.45
CA TRP A 251 2.40 -0.72 14.47
C TRP A 251 1.55 0.02 13.42
N ALA A 252 1.71 1.35 13.30
CA ALA A 252 0.79 2.20 12.55
C ALA A 252 0.71 1.82 11.07
N ARG A 253 1.84 1.55 10.42
CA ARG A 253 1.84 1.14 9.00
C ARG A 253 1.23 -0.24 8.80
N GLY A 254 1.29 -1.13 9.80
CA GLY A 254 0.57 -2.41 9.77
C GLY A 254 -0.94 -2.23 9.73
N GLN A 255 -1.49 -1.29 10.52
CA GLN A 255 -2.91 -0.94 10.47
C GLN A 255 -3.29 -0.36 9.09
N ALA A 256 -2.41 0.47 8.51
CA ALA A 256 -2.60 1.05 7.19
C ALA A 256 -2.62 -0.03 6.07
N TRP A 257 -1.72 -1.01 6.12
CA TRP A 257 -1.76 -2.15 5.18
C TRP A 257 -3.03 -2.97 5.32
N ALA A 258 -3.52 -3.14 6.54
CA ALA A 258 -4.75 -3.87 6.80
C ALA A 258 -5.97 -3.18 6.20
N ILE A 259 -6.18 -1.89 6.46
CA ILE A 259 -7.34 -1.15 5.91
C ILE A 259 -7.29 -1.10 4.39
N TYR A 260 -6.12 -0.81 3.80
CA TYR A 260 -5.92 -0.85 2.36
C TYR A 260 -6.32 -2.22 1.79
N GLY A 261 -5.76 -3.30 2.36
CA GLY A 261 -5.97 -4.65 1.86
C GLY A 261 -7.42 -5.11 1.92
N TYR A 262 -8.15 -4.84 3.01
CA TYR A 262 -9.56 -5.23 3.11
C TYR A 262 -10.47 -4.36 2.25
N THR A 263 -10.20 -3.06 2.12
CA THR A 263 -10.89 -2.18 1.17
C THR A 263 -10.72 -2.68 -0.26
N MET A 264 -9.50 -3.05 -0.62
CA MET A 264 -9.17 -3.63 -1.92
C MET A 264 -9.86 -4.98 -2.12
N CYS A 265 -9.84 -5.89 -1.13
CA CYS A 265 -10.55 -7.17 -1.20
C CYS A 265 -12.06 -6.96 -1.46
N TYR A 266 -12.70 -6.00 -0.78
CA TYR A 266 -14.09 -5.65 -1.05
C TYR A 266 -14.30 -5.19 -2.49
N ARG A 267 -13.44 -4.32 -3.02
CA ARG A 267 -13.55 -3.83 -4.41
C ARG A 267 -13.50 -4.95 -5.45
N TYR A 268 -12.74 -6.01 -5.19
CA TYR A 268 -12.61 -7.15 -6.12
C TYR A 268 -13.67 -8.24 -5.94
N THR A 269 -14.17 -8.43 -4.73
CA THR A 269 -15.06 -9.55 -4.40
C THR A 269 -16.51 -9.15 -4.20
N HIS A 270 -16.76 -7.90 -3.80
CA HIS A 270 -18.05 -7.39 -3.30
C HIS A 270 -18.60 -8.17 -2.10
N ASP A 271 -17.73 -8.89 -1.36
CA ASP A 271 -18.13 -9.62 -0.16
C ASP A 271 -18.12 -8.65 1.04
N GLN A 272 -19.30 -8.47 1.64
CA GLN A 272 -19.54 -7.51 2.73
C GLN A 272 -18.61 -7.69 3.92
N LYS A 273 -18.18 -8.94 4.21
CA LYS A 273 -17.25 -9.21 5.32
C LYS A 273 -15.94 -8.41 5.25
N TYR A 274 -15.46 -8.11 4.04
CA TYR A 274 -14.23 -7.33 3.86
C TYR A 274 -14.46 -5.84 4.10
N LEU A 275 -15.62 -5.30 3.69
CA LEU A 275 -15.99 -3.93 4.03
C LEU A 275 -16.17 -3.77 5.55
N ASP A 276 -16.91 -4.71 6.17
CA ASP A 276 -17.10 -4.70 7.63
C ASP A 276 -15.76 -4.75 8.38
N MET A 277 -14.78 -5.49 7.86
CA MET A 277 -13.44 -5.53 8.44
C MET A 277 -12.67 -4.23 8.23
N ALA A 278 -12.74 -3.64 7.04
CA ALA A 278 -12.14 -2.34 6.77
C ALA A 278 -12.72 -1.24 7.68
N GLU A 279 -14.04 -1.23 7.91
CA GLU A 279 -14.71 -0.29 8.83
C GLU A 279 -14.25 -0.47 10.29
N LYS A 280 -14.03 -1.71 10.75
CA LYS A 280 -13.50 -1.99 12.09
C LYS A 280 -12.08 -1.45 12.26
N ILE A 281 -11.21 -1.66 11.25
CA ILE A 281 -9.85 -1.13 11.26
C ILE A 281 -9.86 0.40 11.18
N TYR A 282 -10.72 0.98 10.35
CA TYR A 282 -10.95 2.43 10.30
C TYR A 282 -11.29 2.98 11.69
N ASN A 283 -12.25 2.36 12.37
CA ASN A 283 -12.67 2.77 13.70
C ASN A 283 -11.55 2.65 14.73
N PHE A 284 -10.70 1.60 14.65
CA PHE A 284 -9.53 1.49 15.51
C PHE A 284 -8.55 2.67 15.28
N ILE A 285 -8.23 2.98 14.02
CA ILE A 285 -7.26 4.04 13.67
C ILE A 285 -7.80 5.42 14.09
N PHE A 286 -9.00 5.78 13.62
CA PHE A 286 -9.51 7.14 13.73
C PHE A 286 -10.14 7.49 15.09
N ASN A 287 -10.49 6.48 15.91
CA ASN A 287 -10.92 6.68 17.29
C ASN A 287 -9.79 6.41 18.31
N ASN A 288 -8.57 6.11 17.86
CA ASN A 288 -7.46 5.87 18.76
C ASN A 288 -7.04 7.18 19.46
N PRO A 289 -6.96 7.21 20.80
CA PRO A 289 -6.62 8.42 21.55
C PRO A 289 -5.21 8.95 21.26
N ASN A 290 -4.34 8.11 20.70
CA ASN A 290 -2.98 8.45 20.33
C ASN A 290 -2.85 8.92 18.86
N LEU A 291 -3.95 8.98 18.10
CA LEU A 291 -3.92 9.60 16.76
C LEU A 291 -3.89 11.12 16.91
N PRO A 292 -2.87 11.81 16.37
CA PRO A 292 -2.83 13.28 16.42
C PRO A 292 -3.90 13.97 15.56
N GLU A 293 -4.20 15.23 15.87
CA GLU A 293 -5.21 16.03 15.16
C GLU A 293 -4.95 16.19 13.65
N ASP A 294 -3.69 16.17 13.23
CA ASP A 294 -3.29 16.24 11.82
C ASP A 294 -3.39 14.90 11.07
N LEU A 295 -3.88 13.86 11.74
CA LEU A 295 -4.10 12.50 11.22
C LEU A 295 -2.84 11.77 10.72
N VAL A 296 -1.65 12.29 11.01
CA VAL A 296 -0.40 11.58 10.76
C VAL A 296 -0.05 10.77 12.01
N PRO A 297 -0.16 9.43 12.03
CA PRO A 297 0.05 8.66 13.25
C PRO A 297 1.51 8.67 13.70
N TYR A 298 1.75 8.38 14.97
CA TYR A 298 3.06 7.94 15.42
C TYR A 298 3.39 6.59 14.77
N TRP A 299 4.68 6.23 14.71
CA TRP A 299 5.12 5.00 14.07
C TRP A 299 4.50 3.73 14.65
N ASP A 300 4.06 3.80 15.90
CA ASP A 300 3.28 2.76 16.60
C ASP A 300 2.29 3.47 17.55
N PHE A 301 1.05 2.99 17.61
CA PHE A 301 0.02 3.59 18.45
C PHE A 301 0.29 3.43 19.95
N ASP A 302 1.15 2.47 20.31
CA ASP A 302 1.57 2.18 21.69
C ASP A 302 3.03 2.58 21.94
N ALA A 303 3.60 3.46 21.09
CA ALA A 303 4.97 3.92 21.25
C ALA A 303 5.18 4.61 22.62
N PRO A 304 6.30 4.35 23.32
CA PRO A 304 6.41 4.60 24.76
C PRO A 304 6.53 6.08 25.15
N ASN A 305 6.92 6.95 24.22
CA ASN A 305 7.18 8.36 24.51
C ASN A 305 6.24 9.33 23.77
N ILE A 306 5.04 8.87 23.39
CA ILE A 306 4.01 9.76 22.81
C ILE A 306 3.76 10.91 23.81
N PRO A 307 3.75 12.20 23.37
CA PRO A 307 3.73 12.70 22.01
C PRO A 307 5.10 12.98 21.35
N ASN A 308 6.22 12.54 21.94
CA ASN A 308 7.57 12.84 21.46
C ASN A 308 8.17 11.70 20.60
N GLU A 309 7.33 10.98 19.89
CA GLU A 309 7.71 9.89 19.00
C GLU A 309 7.75 10.32 17.53
N PRO A 310 8.54 9.64 16.67
CA PRO A 310 8.50 9.84 15.22
C PRO A 310 7.10 9.58 14.63
N ARG A 311 6.78 10.32 13.58
CA ARG A 311 5.53 10.21 12.84
C ARG A 311 5.72 9.33 11.60
N ASP A 312 4.72 8.52 11.24
CA ASP A 312 4.75 7.69 10.04
C ASP A 312 3.86 8.28 8.94
N ALA A 313 4.45 9.13 8.09
CA ALA A 313 3.74 9.74 6.97
C ALA A 313 3.28 8.69 5.93
N SER A 314 4.00 7.55 5.81
CA SER A 314 3.60 6.49 4.89
C SER A 314 2.35 5.76 5.38
N ALA A 315 2.19 5.59 6.70
CA ALA A 315 0.96 5.06 7.28
C ALA A 315 -0.23 6.00 7.02
N ALA A 316 -0.04 7.31 7.20
CA ALA A 316 -1.08 8.29 6.87
C ALA A 316 -1.49 8.22 5.39
N ALA A 317 -0.52 8.25 4.47
CA ALA A 317 -0.78 8.21 3.03
C ALA A 317 -1.49 6.91 2.58
N CYS A 318 -1.13 5.77 3.20
CA CYS A 318 -1.76 4.49 2.87
C CYS A 318 -3.18 4.36 3.46
N THR A 319 -3.48 5.08 4.55
CA THR A 319 -4.81 5.06 5.20
C THR A 319 -5.80 5.99 4.51
N ALA A 320 -5.31 7.08 3.88
CA ALA A 320 -6.13 8.07 3.17
C ALA A 320 -6.78 7.50 1.90
#